data_4c5a5790c036e060aa78f3ddfbd2ce37
#
_entry.id   4c5a5790c036e060aa78f3ddfbd2ce37
#
_cell.length_a   1.000
_cell.length_b   1.000
_cell.length_c   1.000
_cell.angle_alpha   90.00
_cell.angle_beta   90.00
_cell.angle_gamma   90.00
#
_symmetry.space_group_name_H-M   'P 1'
#
loop_
_entity.id
_entity.type
_entity.pdbx_description
1 polymer ?
#
loop_
_entity_poly.entity_id
_entity_poly.type
_entity_poly.pdbx_seq_one_letter_code
_entity_poly.pdbx_strand_id
1 'polypeptide(L)'
;MRGKTKTLFLTAAALSALAAGAARAQAADPSEIAFRGLYKELVEINTTASVGSCTAAAEAMGARLKAAGFPEADVRVLVPAEHPKAGALVATLRGKDPKAGAILLLAHIDVVEAKREDWERDPFKLVEENGYFYARGASDDKAMAAIFVDNLIRYRQEGFKPRRDLKLALTCGEEGGQFNSVPWLLKEHPEALKADFALNEGAASRLDAQGKPLMLAIQAGEKVYMDYTLEVTNAGGHSSRPVKDNAIYHLADGLARLRDYDFPIALNDATRGYFEHGAALEADPEVAAAMRAVVKDPTDAKAVAVVARDPGRNSMMRTTCVATMVEAGHAPNALPQRARANVNCRILPGNDPVVVRDQLAKIVADPAIKITLAQEPDPVSPPPPLSPAIMGPATKVASKMWPGLPFIPAMSTGATDGRFTNAAGIPTYGLSGLMAPPEGNNAHGLNEKIQVKTLMDGRKFLYEVVKLYADGK
;
A
#
# COMPACT_ATOMS: atom_id res chain seq x y z
N MET A 1 -14.23 76.48 66.02
CA MET A 1 -13.71 77.01 64.77
C MET A 1 -12.79 75.97 64.15
N ARG A 2 -13.16 75.47 62.99
CA ARG A 2 -12.45 74.68 61.96
C ARG A 2 -11.39 73.72 62.43
N GLY A 3 -11.81 72.43 62.60
CA GLY A 3 -10.94 71.28 62.62
C GLY A 3 -10.62 70.81 61.21
N LYS A 4 -9.34 70.49 60.91
CA LYS A 4 -8.90 69.87 59.70
C LYS A 4 -8.66 68.39 59.98
N THR A 5 -9.51 67.54 59.42
CA THR A 5 -9.36 66.08 59.39
C THR A 5 -8.34 65.73 58.35
N LYS A 6 -7.25 65.00 58.69
CA LYS A 6 -6.30 64.45 57.81
C LYS A 6 -6.69 62.99 57.53
N THR A 7 -7.05 62.72 56.28
CA THR A 7 -7.33 61.36 55.78
C THR A 7 -6.03 60.69 55.44
N LEU A 8 -5.75 59.54 56.06
CA LEU A 8 -4.61 58.68 55.78
C LEU A 8 -5.01 57.70 54.63
N PHE A 9 -4.35 57.80 53.53
CA PHE A 9 -4.48 56.79 52.47
C PHE A 9 -3.46 55.62 52.72
N LEU A 10 -3.98 54.43 53.04
CA LEU A 10 -3.21 53.20 53.02
C LEU A 10 -3.23 52.69 51.58
N THR A 11 -2.08 52.69 50.93
CA THR A 11 -1.83 51.97 49.65
C THR A 11 -1.48 50.51 49.95
N ALA A 12 -2.42 49.62 49.68
CA ALA A 12 -2.15 48.17 49.67
C ALA A 12 -1.46 47.80 48.34
N ALA A 13 -0.18 47.47 48.42
CA ALA A 13 0.54 46.88 47.28
C ALA A 13 0.19 45.40 47.17
N ALA A 14 -0.61 45.04 46.15
CA ALA A 14 -0.87 43.65 45.79
C ALA A 14 0.36 43.08 45.05
N LEU A 15 1.13 42.21 45.68
CA LEU A 15 2.12 41.34 45.00
C LEU A 15 1.37 40.27 44.20
N SER A 16 1.27 40.47 42.89
CA SER A 16 0.84 39.43 41.95
C SER A 16 2.02 38.48 41.71
N ALA A 17 2.03 37.33 42.36
CA ALA A 17 2.93 36.24 42.06
C ALA A 17 2.53 35.61 40.72
N LEU A 18 3.26 35.95 39.64
CA LEU A 18 3.20 35.21 38.37
C LEU A 18 3.82 33.82 38.61
N ALA A 19 2.98 32.84 38.86
CA ALA A 19 3.38 31.43 38.73
C ALA A 19 3.59 31.13 37.24
N ALA A 20 4.82 31.32 36.77
CA ALA A 20 5.26 30.78 35.48
C ALA A 20 5.27 29.24 35.61
N GLY A 21 4.19 28.61 35.19
CA GLY A 21 4.14 27.16 34.99
C GLY A 21 5.14 26.80 33.91
N ALA A 22 6.36 26.44 34.31
CA ALA A 22 7.29 25.77 33.40
C ALA A 22 6.62 24.47 32.96
N ALA A 23 6.12 24.43 31.72
CA ALA A 23 5.77 23.18 31.08
C ALA A 23 7.05 22.32 31.09
N ARG A 24 7.12 21.35 31.99
CA ARG A 24 8.14 20.31 31.96
C ARG A 24 7.99 19.66 30.58
N ALA A 25 8.94 19.89 29.69
CA ALA A 25 9.09 19.07 28.49
C ALA A 25 9.12 17.62 29.00
N GLN A 26 8.08 16.88 28.67
CA GLN A 26 8.00 15.47 29.00
C GLN A 26 9.20 14.80 28.34
N ALA A 27 10.08 14.20 29.11
CA ALA A 27 11.26 13.50 28.54
C ALA A 27 10.74 12.53 27.50
N ALA A 28 11.33 12.57 26.31
CA ALA A 28 10.93 11.70 25.21
C ALA A 28 11.01 10.24 25.65
N ASP A 29 10.00 9.45 25.34
CA ASP A 29 9.94 8.02 25.66
C ASP A 29 11.20 7.32 25.11
N PRO A 30 12.01 6.64 25.92
CA PRO A 30 13.22 5.94 25.46
C PRO A 30 12.93 4.97 24.29
N SER A 31 11.74 4.34 24.27
CA SER A 31 11.35 3.44 23.18
C SER A 31 11.09 4.21 21.88
N GLU A 32 10.58 5.44 21.95
CA GLU A 32 10.41 6.30 20.79
C GLU A 32 11.75 6.77 20.24
N ILE A 33 12.69 7.15 21.12
CA ILE A 33 14.05 7.54 20.71
C ILE A 33 14.74 6.37 19.98
N ALA A 34 14.65 5.15 20.53
CA ALA A 34 15.20 3.96 19.90
C ALA A 34 14.58 3.67 18.52
N PHE A 35 13.25 3.79 18.42
CA PHE A 35 12.53 3.64 17.15
C PHE A 35 12.94 4.68 16.11
N ARG A 36 13.01 5.96 16.48
CA ARG A 36 13.46 7.04 15.58
C ARG A 36 14.86 6.78 15.04
N GLY A 37 15.77 6.24 15.88
CA GLY A 37 17.12 5.85 15.48
C GLY A 37 17.13 4.67 14.50
N LEU A 38 16.28 3.66 14.72
CA LEU A 38 16.11 2.51 13.83
C LEU A 38 15.50 2.95 12.48
N TYR A 39 14.43 3.72 12.52
CA TYR A 39 13.75 4.24 11.34
C TYR A 39 14.67 5.11 10.48
N LYS A 40 15.40 6.03 11.12
CA LYS A 40 16.39 6.86 10.43
C LYS A 40 17.46 6.03 9.72
N GLU A 41 18.03 5.03 10.39
CA GLU A 41 19.04 4.15 9.77
C GLU A 41 18.48 3.43 8.55
N LEU A 42 17.29 2.82 8.66
CA LEU A 42 16.67 2.10 7.55
C LEU A 42 16.36 3.02 6.37
N VAL A 43 15.80 4.20 6.63
CA VAL A 43 15.43 5.16 5.58
C VAL A 43 16.68 5.70 4.85
N GLU A 44 17.77 5.97 5.58
CA GLU A 44 19.00 6.55 5.00
C GLU A 44 19.86 5.54 4.23
N ILE A 45 19.59 4.24 4.33
CA ILE A 45 20.20 3.25 3.43
C ILE A 45 19.48 3.32 2.08
N ASN A 46 20.22 3.71 1.03
CA ASN A 46 19.68 3.72 -0.33
C ASN A 46 19.42 2.29 -0.81
N THR A 47 18.17 2.03 -1.19
CA THR A 47 17.67 0.73 -1.68
C THR A 47 16.99 0.83 -3.04
N THR A 48 17.34 1.86 -3.83
CA THR A 48 16.89 1.97 -5.24
C THR A 48 17.44 0.82 -6.08
N ALA A 49 16.72 0.45 -7.12
CA ALA A 49 17.11 -0.65 -8.02
C ALA A 49 18.45 -0.37 -8.74
N SER A 50 18.75 0.89 -9.09
CA SER A 50 19.93 1.26 -9.89
C SER A 50 21.23 1.15 -9.10
N VAL A 51 21.31 1.78 -7.93
CA VAL A 51 22.57 1.92 -7.17
C VAL A 51 22.47 1.42 -5.72
N GLY A 52 21.27 1.22 -5.20
CA GLY A 52 21.00 0.84 -3.82
C GLY A 52 21.31 -0.61 -3.50
N SER A 53 21.02 -1.01 -2.25
CA SER A 53 21.16 -2.38 -1.77
C SER A 53 20.17 -2.71 -0.66
N CYS A 54 19.17 -3.52 -0.97
CA CYS A 54 18.30 -4.12 0.03
C CYS A 54 19.10 -5.05 0.98
N THR A 55 20.12 -5.73 0.46
CA THR A 55 20.99 -6.58 1.28
C THR A 55 21.61 -5.81 2.43
N ALA A 56 22.14 -4.59 2.16
CA ALA A 56 22.70 -3.74 3.21
C ALA A 56 21.65 -3.32 4.26
N ALA A 57 20.44 -2.98 3.82
CA ALA A 57 19.33 -2.65 4.72
C ALA A 57 18.87 -3.86 5.54
N ALA A 58 18.78 -5.04 4.91
CA ALA A 58 18.46 -6.30 5.57
C ALA A 58 19.51 -6.70 6.63
N GLU A 59 20.78 -6.53 6.32
CA GLU A 59 21.89 -6.77 7.26
C GLU A 59 21.85 -5.81 8.46
N ALA A 60 21.61 -4.51 8.23
CA ALA A 60 21.49 -3.52 9.29
C ALA A 60 20.33 -3.85 10.25
N MET A 61 19.16 -4.19 9.73
CA MET A 61 18.00 -4.56 10.54
C MET A 61 18.19 -5.91 11.22
N GLY A 62 18.82 -6.87 10.58
CA GLY A 62 19.20 -8.14 11.15
C GLY A 62 20.18 -7.98 12.33
N ALA A 63 21.15 -7.08 12.21
CA ALA A 63 22.08 -6.76 13.32
C ALA A 63 21.35 -6.20 14.54
N ARG A 64 20.33 -5.33 14.34
CA ARG A 64 19.51 -4.80 15.45
C ARG A 64 18.70 -5.88 16.15
N LEU A 65 18.11 -6.83 15.40
CA LEU A 65 17.41 -7.97 16.01
C LEU A 65 18.36 -8.85 16.83
N LYS A 66 19.54 -9.16 16.29
CA LYS A 66 20.58 -9.93 17.02
C LYS A 66 21.03 -9.20 18.27
N ALA A 67 21.28 -7.89 18.20
CA ALA A 67 21.62 -7.06 19.36
C ALA A 67 20.51 -7.03 20.43
N ALA A 68 19.24 -7.20 20.03
CA ALA A 68 18.11 -7.33 20.95
C ALA A 68 17.96 -8.75 21.55
N GLY A 69 18.88 -9.68 21.25
CA GLY A 69 18.95 -11.03 21.81
C GLY A 69 18.17 -12.09 21.02
N PHE A 70 17.89 -11.86 19.74
CA PHE A 70 17.39 -12.92 18.87
C PHE A 70 18.51 -13.94 18.59
N PRO A 71 18.22 -15.25 18.64
CA PRO A 71 19.18 -16.28 18.26
C PRO A 71 19.62 -16.12 16.79
N GLU A 72 20.90 -16.42 16.52
CA GLU A 72 21.46 -16.36 15.17
C GLU A 72 20.65 -17.19 14.15
N ALA A 73 20.19 -18.38 14.57
CA ALA A 73 19.40 -19.29 13.76
C ALA A 73 18.01 -18.71 13.39
N ASP A 74 17.49 -17.76 14.16
CA ASP A 74 16.18 -17.14 13.95
C ASP A 74 16.25 -15.81 13.19
N VAL A 75 17.45 -15.36 12.77
CA VAL A 75 17.67 -14.12 12.02
C VAL A 75 18.62 -14.37 10.86
N ARG A 76 18.09 -14.40 9.66
CA ARG A 76 18.87 -14.70 8.45
C ARG A 76 18.66 -13.63 7.38
N VAL A 77 19.76 -13.26 6.72
CA VAL A 77 19.69 -12.51 5.46
C VAL A 77 19.87 -13.53 4.33
N LEU A 78 18.87 -13.68 3.50
CA LEU A 78 18.85 -14.57 2.36
C LEU A 78 19.14 -13.75 1.10
N VAL A 79 20.23 -14.11 0.40
CA VAL A 79 20.73 -13.34 -0.73
C VAL A 79 20.70 -14.21 -2.00
N PRO A 80 19.93 -13.82 -3.04
CA PRO A 80 19.95 -14.53 -4.31
C PRO A 80 21.32 -14.38 -4.99
N ALA A 81 21.88 -15.49 -5.49
CA ALA A 81 23.23 -15.49 -6.04
C ALA A 81 23.37 -14.53 -7.26
N GLU A 82 22.36 -14.47 -8.10
CA GLU A 82 22.35 -13.64 -9.31
C GLU A 82 21.97 -12.17 -9.04
N HIS A 83 21.43 -11.89 -7.83
CA HIS A 83 21.00 -10.54 -7.40
C HIS A 83 21.53 -10.19 -6.02
N PRO A 84 22.87 -10.03 -5.86
CA PRO A 84 23.51 -9.93 -4.54
C PRO A 84 23.11 -8.68 -3.74
N LYS A 85 22.49 -7.68 -4.38
CA LYS A 85 21.97 -6.48 -3.72
C LYS A 85 20.48 -6.59 -3.34
N ALA A 86 19.79 -7.65 -3.76
CA ALA A 86 18.35 -7.86 -3.53
C ALA A 86 18.07 -8.86 -2.39
N GLY A 87 18.94 -8.91 -1.38
CA GLY A 87 18.76 -9.76 -0.21
C GLY A 87 17.56 -9.37 0.62
N ALA A 88 16.92 -10.36 1.23
CA ALA A 88 15.79 -10.22 2.13
C ALA A 88 16.19 -10.62 3.56
N LEU A 89 15.70 -9.89 4.57
CA LEU A 89 15.79 -10.29 5.96
C LEU A 89 14.59 -11.18 6.32
N VAL A 90 14.84 -12.37 6.86
CA VAL A 90 13.83 -13.20 7.50
C VAL A 90 14.18 -13.42 8.95
N ALA A 91 13.22 -13.19 9.87
CA ALA A 91 13.41 -13.41 11.29
C ALA A 91 12.17 -14.06 11.92
N THR A 92 12.36 -14.76 13.05
CA THR A 92 11.28 -15.44 13.76
C THR A 92 11.36 -15.21 15.26
N LEU A 93 10.30 -14.65 15.85
CA LEU A 93 10.05 -14.72 17.28
C LEU A 93 9.21 -15.97 17.54
N ARG A 94 9.83 -17.01 18.15
CA ARG A 94 9.20 -18.30 18.36
C ARG A 94 8.03 -18.23 19.34
N GLY A 95 6.92 -18.80 18.93
CA GLY A 95 5.76 -19.03 19.77
C GLY A 95 5.95 -20.23 20.71
N LYS A 96 5.11 -20.29 21.75
CA LYS A 96 5.10 -21.40 22.72
C LYS A 96 4.27 -22.61 22.26
N ASP A 97 3.43 -22.47 21.23
CA ASP A 97 2.59 -23.53 20.68
C ASP A 97 2.96 -23.79 19.23
N PRO A 98 3.79 -24.81 18.93
CA PRO A 98 4.26 -25.08 17.57
C PRO A 98 3.12 -25.52 16.61
N LYS A 99 1.91 -25.82 17.16
CA LYS A 99 0.73 -26.17 16.37
C LYS A 99 -0.16 -24.97 16.08
N ALA A 100 0.12 -23.83 16.67
CA ALA A 100 -0.73 -22.65 16.52
C ALA A 100 -0.52 -21.90 15.18
N GLY A 101 0.38 -22.36 14.33
CA GLY A 101 0.73 -21.70 13.07
C GLY A 101 1.60 -20.47 13.27
N ALA A 102 1.70 -19.64 12.25
CA ALA A 102 2.51 -18.42 12.27
C ALA A 102 1.74 -17.22 11.69
N ILE A 103 2.20 -16.02 12.02
CA ILE A 103 1.78 -14.76 11.40
C ILE A 103 3.01 -14.19 10.70
N LEU A 104 2.87 -13.79 9.44
CA LEU A 104 3.92 -13.15 8.67
C LEU A 104 3.74 -11.63 8.73
N LEU A 105 4.78 -10.92 9.13
CA LEU A 105 4.93 -9.48 9.04
C LEU A 105 5.77 -9.22 7.78
N LEU A 106 5.13 -8.79 6.71
CA LEU A 106 5.73 -8.60 5.40
C LEU A 106 5.82 -7.10 5.11
N ALA A 107 6.98 -6.63 4.68
CA ALA A 107 7.19 -5.25 4.26
C ALA A 107 8.33 -5.19 3.25
N HIS A 108 8.21 -4.38 2.20
CA HIS A 108 9.33 -4.18 1.28
C HIS A 108 10.26 -3.07 1.78
N ILE A 109 11.54 -3.16 1.42
CA ILE A 109 12.56 -2.20 1.80
C ILE A 109 13.24 -1.54 0.60
N ASP A 110 12.94 -1.99 -0.61
CA ASP A 110 13.32 -1.25 -1.82
C ASP A 110 12.46 0.01 -1.98
N VAL A 111 12.95 0.93 -2.78
CA VAL A 111 12.27 2.20 -3.04
C VAL A 111 12.44 2.58 -4.52
N VAL A 112 11.46 3.29 -5.07
CA VAL A 112 11.58 3.86 -6.42
C VAL A 112 12.73 4.87 -6.50
N GLU A 113 13.22 5.11 -7.71
CA GLU A 113 14.33 6.05 -7.97
C GLU A 113 14.03 7.47 -7.45
N ALA A 114 15.08 8.12 -6.96
CA ALA A 114 15.04 9.52 -6.53
C ALA A 114 16.32 10.22 -6.91
N LYS A 115 16.23 11.26 -7.76
CA LYS A 115 17.35 12.08 -8.17
C LYS A 115 17.47 13.28 -7.25
N ARG A 116 18.66 13.51 -6.70
CA ARG A 116 18.92 14.60 -5.74
C ARG A 116 18.55 15.98 -6.31
N GLU A 117 18.79 16.20 -7.59
CA GLU A 117 18.52 17.46 -8.28
C GLU A 117 17.02 17.81 -8.38
N ASP A 118 16.13 16.82 -8.31
CA ASP A 118 14.69 17.04 -8.40
C ASP A 118 14.04 17.30 -7.02
N TRP A 119 14.78 17.02 -5.92
CA TRP A 119 14.24 17.10 -4.56
C TRP A 119 14.70 18.37 -3.84
N GLU A 120 13.81 18.97 -3.05
CA GLU A 120 14.16 20.09 -2.16
C GLU A 120 15.17 19.69 -1.09
N ARG A 121 15.06 18.46 -0.59
CA ARG A 121 15.92 17.84 0.44
C ARG A 121 16.64 16.64 -0.17
N ASP A 122 17.73 16.20 0.48
CA ASP A 122 18.37 14.94 0.10
C ASP A 122 17.40 13.78 0.29
N PRO A 123 17.01 13.02 -0.76
CA PRO A 123 16.02 11.95 -0.66
C PRO A 123 16.46 10.77 0.24
N PHE A 124 17.77 10.65 0.50
CA PHE A 124 18.34 9.59 1.37
C PHE A 124 18.85 10.12 2.70
N LYS A 125 18.31 11.26 3.15
CA LYS A 125 18.48 11.82 4.50
C LYS A 125 17.12 12.03 5.12
N LEU A 126 16.88 11.43 6.29
CA LEU A 126 15.63 11.62 7.02
C LEU A 126 15.61 13.00 7.67
N VAL A 127 14.80 13.89 7.14
CA VAL A 127 14.61 15.27 7.64
C VAL A 127 13.28 15.38 8.34
N GLU A 128 13.29 15.80 9.62
CA GLU A 128 12.08 16.13 10.36
C GLU A 128 11.81 17.64 10.26
N GLU A 129 10.69 18.02 9.67
CA GLU A 129 10.31 19.41 9.46
C GLU A 129 8.78 19.56 9.49
N ASN A 130 8.28 20.58 10.20
CA ASN A 130 6.86 20.90 10.28
C ASN A 130 5.95 19.72 10.68
N GLY A 131 6.45 18.81 11.54
CA GLY A 131 5.72 17.62 11.99
C GLY A 131 5.66 16.47 10.99
N TYR A 132 6.48 16.52 9.95
CA TYR A 132 6.65 15.45 8.96
C TYR A 132 8.10 14.97 8.90
N PHE A 133 8.28 13.70 8.63
CA PHE A 133 9.52 13.15 8.11
C PHE A 133 9.50 13.16 6.59
N TYR A 134 10.60 13.63 6.00
CA TYR A 134 10.81 13.69 4.55
C TYR A 134 11.99 12.81 4.17
N ALA A 135 11.79 11.84 3.32
CA ALA A 135 12.81 11.08 2.60
C ALA A 135 12.13 10.12 1.60
N ARG A 136 12.85 9.58 0.64
CA ARG A 136 12.38 8.46 -0.19
C ARG A 136 12.26 7.20 0.67
N GLY A 137 11.10 6.53 0.61
CA GLY A 137 10.77 5.38 1.46
C GLY A 137 10.31 5.77 2.88
N ALA A 138 10.16 7.08 3.18
CA ALA A 138 9.66 7.50 4.49
C ALA A 138 8.23 7.01 4.76
N SER A 139 7.45 6.81 3.72
CA SER A 139 6.09 6.27 3.82
C SER A 139 5.99 4.89 3.20
N ASP A 140 6.62 4.68 2.06
CA ASP A 140 6.50 3.54 1.16
C ASP A 140 7.84 2.81 1.04
N ASP A 141 8.08 1.65 1.72
CA ASP A 141 7.31 1.08 2.85
C ASP A 141 8.22 0.91 4.09
N LYS A 142 9.33 1.66 4.15
CA LYS A 142 10.28 1.57 5.27
C LYS A 142 9.68 1.99 6.61
N ALA A 143 8.57 2.75 6.61
CA ALA A 143 7.82 3.07 7.82
C ALA A 143 7.29 1.79 8.49
N MET A 144 6.59 0.96 7.73
CA MET A 144 6.02 -0.29 8.24
C MET A 144 7.10 -1.33 8.53
N ALA A 145 8.12 -1.42 7.66
CA ALA A 145 9.30 -2.25 7.88
C ALA A 145 9.99 -1.93 9.23
N ALA A 146 10.22 -0.64 9.51
CA ALA A 146 10.80 -0.20 10.77
C ALA A 146 9.91 -0.53 11.98
N ILE A 147 8.58 -0.35 11.85
CA ILE A 147 7.62 -0.70 12.91
C ILE A 147 7.66 -2.20 13.21
N PHE A 148 7.71 -3.05 12.20
CA PHE A 148 7.76 -4.50 12.41
C PHE A 148 9.06 -4.95 13.09
N VAL A 149 10.20 -4.37 12.72
CA VAL A 149 11.48 -4.62 13.41
C VAL A 149 11.42 -4.16 14.87
N ASP A 150 10.93 -2.94 15.12
CA ASP A 150 10.76 -2.37 16.47
C ASP A 150 9.83 -3.24 17.33
N ASN A 151 8.71 -3.69 16.76
CA ASN A 151 7.78 -4.56 17.47
C ASN A 151 8.45 -5.85 17.93
N LEU A 152 9.21 -6.52 17.06
CA LEU A 152 9.94 -7.74 17.42
C LEU A 152 10.99 -7.48 18.50
N ILE A 153 11.75 -6.39 18.39
CA ILE A 153 12.75 -5.97 19.40
C ILE A 153 12.07 -5.78 20.76
N ARG A 154 10.98 -5.00 20.80
CA ARG A 154 10.24 -4.73 22.04
C ARG A 154 9.63 -5.99 22.63
N TYR A 155 9.00 -6.85 21.82
CA TYR A 155 8.49 -8.13 22.30
C TYR A 155 9.57 -8.99 22.93
N ARG A 156 10.75 -9.05 22.32
CA ARG A 156 11.89 -9.79 22.85
C ARG A 156 12.38 -9.21 24.17
N GLN A 157 12.55 -7.89 24.25
CA GLN A 157 13.04 -7.19 25.45
C GLN A 157 12.04 -7.25 26.61
N GLU A 158 10.73 -7.20 26.33
CA GLU A 158 9.66 -7.33 27.32
C GLU A 158 9.43 -8.78 27.77
N GLY A 159 10.10 -9.75 27.16
CA GLY A 159 9.90 -11.17 27.44
C GLY A 159 8.53 -11.70 27.00
N PHE A 160 7.89 -11.04 26.02
CA PHE A 160 6.63 -11.50 25.46
C PHE A 160 6.80 -12.87 24.80
N LYS A 161 5.97 -13.82 25.18
CA LYS A 161 5.94 -15.17 24.64
C LYS A 161 4.63 -15.40 23.91
N PRO A 162 4.59 -15.12 22.59
CA PRO A 162 3.38 -15.31 21.80
C PRO A 162 2.95 -16.78 21.80
N ARG A 163 1.68 -17.04 21.52
CA ARG A 163 1.22 -18.39 21.25
C ARG A 163 1.71 -18.91 19.90
N ARG A 164 1.59 -18.05 18.86
CA ARG A 164 2.00 -18.35 17.48
C ARG A 164 3.42 -17.83 17.20
N ASP A 165 4.11 -18.42 16.23
CA ASP A 165 5.30 -17.80 15.68
C ASP A 165 4.97 -16.44 15.04
N LEU A 166 5.81 -15.43 15.30
CA LEU A 166 5.82 -14.18 14.55
C LEU A 166 7.01 -14.20 13.61
N LYS A 167 6.76 -14.25 12.33
CA LYS A 167 7.76 -14.19 11.27
C LYS A 167 7.82 -12.79 10.70
N LEU A 168 9.01 -12.32 10.41
CA LEU A 168 9.29 -11.08 9.71
C LEU A 168 9.93 -11.43 8.36
N ALA A 169 9.47 -10.80 7.29
CA ALA A 169 10.16 -10.76 6.02
C ALA A 169 10.26 -9.31 5.55
N LEU A 170 11.48 -8.79 5.48
CA LEU A 170 11.77 -7.54 4.79
C LEU A 170 12.28 -7.89 3.40
N THR A 171 11.52 -7.49 2.38
CA THR A 171 11.64 -7.95 0.99
C THR A 171 12.19 -6.87 0.06
N CYS A 172 12.55 -7.24 -1.16
CA CYS A 172 13.13 -6.37 -2.17
C CYS A 172 12.51 -6.63 -3.54
N GLY A 173 12.25 -5.57 -4.30
CA GLY A 173 11.78 -5.64 -5.68
C GLY A 173 10.26 -5.54 -5.83
N GLU A 174 9.56 -5.02 -4.82
CA GLU A 174 8.14 -4.68 -4.89
C GLU A 174 7.90 -3.54 -5.89
N GLU A 175 8.71 -2.49 -5.79
CA GLU A 175 8.67 -1.25 -6.57
C GLU A 175 9.08 -1.44 -8.05
N GLY A 176 9.45 -2.64 -8.42
CA GLY A 176 9.83 -3.01 -9.77
C GLY A 176 11.30 -3.42 -9.91
N GLY A 177 11.73 -3.55 -11.16
CA GLY A 177 13.06 -4.06 -11.49
C GLY A 177 13.00 -5.46 -12.12
N GLN A 178 14.15 -6.10 -12.20
CA GLN A 178 14.27 -7.42 -12.84
C GLN A 178 14.05 -8.60 -11.88
N PHE A 179 13.92 -8.33 -10.58
CA PHE A 179 13.84 -9.35 -9.54
C PHE A 179 12.93 -8.88 -8.39
N ASN A 180 12.07 -9.79 -7.92
CA ASN A 180 11.31 -9.62 -6.68
C ASN A 180 11.62 -10.79 -5.75
N SER A 181 11.96 -10.50 -4.50
CA SER A 181 12.39 -11.50 -3.53
C SER A 181 11.24 -12.36 -2.99
N VAL A 182 9.96 -11.92 -3.05
CA VAL A 182 8.84 -12.71 -2.53
C VAL A 182 8.59 -13.98 -3.33
N PRO A 183 8.40 -13.96 -4.65
CA PRO A 183 8.28 -15.18 -5.43
C PRO A 183 9.53 -16.08 -5.34
N TRP A 184 10.72 -15.47 -5.22
CA TRP A 184 11.96 -16.25 -5.01
C TRP A 184 11.96 -16.95 -3.66
N LEU A 185 11.57 -16.25 -2.55
CA LEU A 185 11.46 -16.84 -1.23
C LEU A 185 10.40 -17.94 -1.18
N LEU A 186 9.25 -17.74 -1.82
CA LEU A 186 8.20 -18.76 -1.90
C LEU A 186 8.69 -20.04 -2.59
N LYS A 187 9.56 -19.90 -3.56
CA LYS A 187 10.11 -21.03 -4.33
C LYS A 187 11.30 -21.70 -3.61
N GLU A 188 12.31 -20.93 -3.22
CA GLU A 188 13.59 -21.46 -2.72
C GLU A 188 13.64 -21.61 -1.19
N HIS A 189 12.82 -20.81 -0.45
CA HIS A 189 12.77 -20.76 1.00
C HIS A 189 11.33 -20.71 1.55
N PRO A 190 10.42 -21.62 1.13
CA PRO A 190 9.00 -21.53 1.46
C PRO A 190 8.73 -21.51 2.97
N GLU A 191 9.60 -22.12 3.78
CA GLU A 191 9.48 -22.13 5.24
C GLU A 191 9.65 -20.74 5.84
N ALA A 192 10.35 -19.81 5.17
CA ALA A 192 10.54 -18.44 5.64
C ALA A 192 9.22 -17.65 5.66
N LEU A 193 8.38 -17.83 4.65
CA LEU A 193 7.12 -17.12 4.48
C LEU A 193 5.89 -17.90 4.97
N LYS A 194 5.99 -19.24 5.16
CA LYS A 194 4.85 -20.07 5.57
C LYS A 194 4.18 -19.51 6.83
N ALA A 195 2.91 -19.12 6.70
CA ALA A 195 2.10 -18.53 7.76
C ALA A 195 0.60 -18.81 7.52
N ASP A 196 -0.23 -18.62 8.55
CA ASP A 196 -1.70 -18.72 8.43
C ASP A 196 -2.28 -17.49 7.72
N PHE A 197 -1.64 -16.35 7.90
CA PHE A 197 -1.91 -15.09 7.20
C PHE A 197 -0.71 -14.13 7.33
N ALA A 198 -0.72 -13.10 6.50
CA ALA A 198 0.27 -12.03 6.53
C ALA A 198 -0.37 -10.66 6.78
N LEU A 199 0.36 -9.78 7.46
CA LEU A 199 0.15 -8.34 7.46
C LEU A 199 1.19 -7.71 6.55
N ASN A 200 0.73 -6.87 5.64
CA ASN A 200 1.53 -6.18 4.63
C ASN A 200 1.15 -4.71 4.60
N GLU A 201 1.84 -3.93 3.77
CA GLU A 201 1.48 -2.57 3.40
C GLU A 201 0.07 -2.49 2.77
N GLY A 202 -0.34 -1.29 2.43
CA GLY A 202 -1.63 -0.97 1.85
C GLY A 202 -2.58 -0.41 2.90
N ALA A 203 -3.87 -0.52 2.66
CA ALA A 203 -4.93 0.12 3.42
C ALA A 203 -4.90 1.65 3.33
N ALA A 204 -5.80 2.21 2.55
CA ALA A 204 -5.93 3.66 2.35
C ALA A 204 -6.58 4.36 3.57
N SER A 205 -5.96 4.22 4.76
CA SER A 205 -6.36 4.94 5.97
C SER A 205 -6.12 6.44 5.80
N ARG A 206 -7.02 7.29 6.30
CA ARG A 206 -6.98 8.73 5.99
C ARG A 206 -7.18 9.62 7.23
N LEU A 207 -6.54 10.78 7.16
CA LEU A 207 -6.82 11.94 7.99
C LEU A 207 -7.83 12.85 7.28
N ASP A 208 -8.52 13.70 8.04
CA ASP A 208 -9.28 14.84 7.51
C ASP A 208 -8.38 16.03 7.22
N ALA A 209 -8.96 17.12 6.70
CA ALA A 209 -8.23 18.36 6.38
C ALA A 209 -7.65 19.06 7.62
N GLN A 210 -8.06 18.69 8.84
CA GLN A 210 -7.56 19.19 10.11
C GLN A 210 -6.49 18.25 10.73
N GLY A 211 -6.10 17.17 10.01
CA GLY A 211 -5.12 16.19 10.46
C GLY A 211 -5.65 15.23 11.53
N LYS A 212 -6.96 15.11 11.69
CA LYS A 212 -7.59 14.13 12.59
C LYS A 212 -7.88 12.83 11.84
N PRO A 213 -7.85 11.66 12.51
CA PRO A 213 -8.30 10.41 11.93
C PRO A 213 -9.70 10.50 11.35
N LEU A 214 -9.86 10.22 10.06
CA LEU A 214 -11.13 10.20 9.34
C LEU A 214 -11.64 8.76 9.18
N MET A 215 -10.76 7.85 8.80
CA MET A 215 -11.07 6.43 8.71
C MET A 215 -9.81 5.58 8.84
N LEU A 216 -9.94 4.44 9.49
CA LEU A 216 -8.97 3.35 9.41
C LEU A 216 -9.44 2.36 8.36
N ALA A 217 -8.54 1.81 7.57
CA ALA A 217 -8.86 0.81 6.57
C ALA A 217 -8.07 -0.49 6.79
N ILE A 218 -8.63 -1.60 6.31
CA ILE A 218 -7.94 -2.86 6.10
C ILE A 218 -8.08 -3.25 4.63
N GLN A 219 -6.96 -3.44 3.94
CA GLN A 219 -6.95 -3.92 2.58
C GLN A 219 -7.13 -5.45 2.58
N ALA A 220 -8.12 -5.93 1.86
CA ALA A 220 -8.37 -7.35 1.64
C ALA A 220 -8.54 -7.61 0.14
N GLY A 221 -7.42 -7.70 -0.53
CA GLY A 221 -7.33 -7.90 -1.96
C GLY A 221 -6.81 -6.68 -2.71
N GLU A 222 -6.32 -6.96 -3.90
CA GLU A 222 -5.74 -5.98 -4.82
C GLU A 222 -5.97 -6.41 -6.26
N LYS A 223 -5.96 -5.46 -7.19
CA LYS A 223 -6.12 -5.77 -8.60
C LYS A 223 -4.85 -6.34 -9.20
N VAL A 224 -5.03 -7.26 -10.15
CA VAL A 224 -3.93 -7.81 -10.94
C VAL A 224 -3.58 -6.85 -12.06
N TYR A 225 -2.31 -6.48 -12.15
CA TYR A 225 -1.76 -5.72 -13.28
C TYR A 225 -1.51 -6.65 -14.46
N MET A 226 -2.00 -6.29 -15.66
CA MET A 226 -1.70 -7.05 -16.87
C MET A 226 -1.70 -6.16 -18.09
N ASP A 227 -0.66 -6.26 -18.89
CA ASP A 227 -0.57 -5.63 -20.20
C ASP A 227 -0.89 -6.62 -21.31
N TYR A 228 -1.68 -6.17 -22.28
CA TYR A 228 -2.01 -6.91 -23.49
C TYR A 228 -1.52 -6.14 -24.70
N THR A 229 -0.91 -6.88 -25.63
CA THR A 229 -0.55 -6.35 -26.94
C THR A 229 -1.67 -6.66 -27.93
N LEU A 230 -2.23 -5.62 -28.54
CA LEU A 230 -3.13 -5.71 -29.68
C LEU A 230 -2.33 -5.39 -30.94
N GLU A 231 -2.22 -6.32 -31.87
CA GLU A 231 -1.42 -6.14 -33.08
C GLU A 231 -2.21 -6.51 -34.32
N VAL A 232 -2.13 -5.66 -35.33
CA VAL A 232 -2.63 -5.90 -36.70
C VAL A 232 -1.45 -5.81 -37.65
N THR A 233 -1.35 -6.77 -38.58
CA THR A 233 -0.43 -6.72 -39.70
C THR A 233 -1.20 -6.66 -41.02
N ASN A 234 -0.65 -5.96 -42.00
CA ASN A 234 -1.24 -5.73 -43.32
C ASN A 234 -0.16 -5.78 -44.39
N ALA A 235 -0.54 -6.02 -45.65
CA ALA A 235 0.39 -6.08 -46.77
C ALA A 235 1.10 -4.74 -47.04
N GLY A 236 0.53 -3.61 -46.59
CA GLY A 236 0.99 -2.28 -46.95
C GLY A 236 0.72 -1.91 -48.40
N GLY A 237 1.39 -0.91 -48.91
CA GLY A 237 1.26 -0.44 -50.30
C GLY A 237 1.51 1.07 -50.44
N HIS A 238 1.34 1.57 -51.65
CA HIS A 238 1.54 2.98 -51.95
C HIS A 238 0.28 3.79 -51.58
N SER A 239 0.43 4.87 -50.82
CA SER A 239 -0.68 5.67 -50.29
C SER A 239 -1.60 6.29 -51.35
N SER A 240 -1.11 6.48 -52.60
CA SER A 240 -1.93 6.96 -53.74
C SER A 240 -2.95 5.91 -54.22
N ARG A 241 -2.93 4.70 -53.73
CA ARG A 241 -3.88 3.62 -54.03
C ARG A 241 -4.47 3.10 -52.68
N PRO A 242 -5.32 3.95 -52.04
CA PRO A 242 -5.84 3.62 -50.72
C PRO A 242 -6.80 2.43 -50.77
N VAL A 243 -6.66 1.53 -49.82
CA VAL A 243 -7.61 0.44 -49.57
C VAL A 243 -8.24 0.61 -48.18
N LYS A 244 -9.46 0.08 -48.00
CA LYS A 244 -10.13 0.15 -46.69
C LYS A 244 -9.54 -0.84 -45.68
N ASP A 245 -9.00 -1.95 -46.13
CA ASP A 245 -8.28 -2.90 -45.33
C ASP A 245 -6.91 -2.30 -44.94
N ASN A 246 -6.83 -1.76 -43.75
CA ASN A 246 -5.73 -0.93 -43.26
C ASN A 246 -5.50 -1.21 -41.78
N ALA A 247 -4.25 -1.56 -41.42
CA ALA A 247 -3.89 -1.92 -40.04
C ALA A 247 -4.25 -0.83 -39.03
N ILE A 248 -4.09 0.45 -39.38
CA ILE A 248 -4.47 1.55 -38.49
C ILE A 248 -5.98 1.60 -38.25
N TYR A 249 -6.78 1.38 -39.31
CA TYR A 249 -8.25 1.45 -39.18
C TYR A 249 -8.79 0.28 -38.37
N HIS A 250 -8.29 -0.94 -38.59
CA HIS A 250 -8.64 -2.08 -37.78
C HIS A 250 -8.35 -1.85 -36.30
N LEU A 251 -7.12 -1.38 -35.97
CA LEU A 251 -6.74 -1.12 -34.59
C LEU A 251 -7.58 0.01 -33.97
N ALA A 252 -7.81 1.11 -34.71
CA ALA A 252 -8.60 2.24 -34.23
C ALA A 252 -10.03 1.84 -33.89
N ASP A 253 -10.68 1.05 -34.77
CA ASP A 253 -12.04 0.54 -34.55
C ASP A 253 -12.08 -0.43 -33.36
N GLY A 254 -11.08 -1.27 -33.18
CA GLY A 254 -10.95 -2.16 -32.03
C GLY A 254 -10.80 -1.38 -30.72
N LEU A 255 -9.96 -0.35 -30.70
CA LEU A 255 -9.76 0.51 -29.52
C LEU A 255 -11.02 1.35 -29.23
N ALA A 256 -11.77 1.79 -30.26
CA ALA A 256 -13.05 2.49 -30.06
C ALA A 256 -14.07 1.57 -29.36
N ARG A 257 -14.19 0.31 -29.79
CA ARG A 257 -15.06 -0.67 -29.13
C ARG A 257 -14.64 -0.94 -27.70
N LEU A 258 -13.32 -1.03 -27.43
CA LEU A 258 -12.80 -1.20 -26.07
C LEU A 258 -13.11 0.02 -25.18
N ARG A 259 -12.97 1.25 -25.70
CA ARG A 259 -13.31 2.48 -24.96
C ARG A 259 -14.76 2.49 -24.49
N ASP A 260 -15.67 2.00 -25.33
CA ASP A 260 -17.11 2.05 -25.09
C ASP A 260 -17.63 0.84 -24.29
N TYR A 261 -16.74 -0.08 -23.90
CA TYR A 261 -17.11 -1.28 -23.16
C TYR A 261 -16.78 -1.15 -21.66
N ASP A 262 -17.78 -1.37 -20.86
CA ASP A 262 -17.63 -1.52 -19.40
C ASP A 262 -17.71 -2.99 -19.01
N PHE A 263 -16.70 -3.49 -18.30
CA PHE A 263 -16.77 -4.82 -17.70
C PHE A 263 -17.89 -4.90 -16.66
N PRO A 264 -18.51 -6.07 -16.47
CA PRO A 264 -19.58 -6.25 -15.48
C PRO A 264 -19.10 -5.88 -14.06
N ILE A 265 -20.04 -5.37 -13.26
CA ILE A 265 -19.82 -5.12 -11.83
C ILE A 265 -19.67 -6.46 -11.11
N ALA A 266 -18.61 -6.59 -10.30
CA ALA A 266 -18.38 -7.74 -9.45
C ALA A 266 -17.77 -7.28 -8.12
N LEU A 267 -18.61 -7.13 -7.09
CA LEU A 267 -18.19 -6.73 -5.76
C LEU A 267 -17.77 -7.97 -4.96
N ASN A 268 -16.57 -7.91 -4.37
CA ASN A 268 -16.13 -8.84 -3.32
C ASN A 268 -16.44 -8.29 -1.92
N ASP A 269 -16.13 -9.03 -0.85
CA ASP A 269 -16.43 -8.62 0.52
C ASP A 269 -15.76 -7.28 0.89
N ALA A 270 -14.53 -7.05 0.44
CA ALA A 270 -13.82 -5.81 0.71
C ALA A 270 -14.49 -4.60 0.03
N THR A 271 -14.85 -4.72 -1.25
CA THR A 271 -15.51 -3.63 -1.99
C THR A 271 -16.95 -3.41 -1.53
N ARG A 272 -17.68 -4.47 -1.15
CA ARG A 272 -19.00 -4.33 -0.49
C ARG A 272 -18.87 -3.54 0.81
N GLY A 273 -17.95 -3.95 1.70
CA GLY A 273 -17.72 -3.26 2.95
C GLY A 273 -17.25 -1.81 2.74
N TYR A 274 -16.43 -1.55 1.73
CA TYR A 274 -16.02 -0.20 1.37
C TYR A 274 -17.22 0.68 1.01
N PHE A 275 -18.09 0.23 0.09
CA PHE A 275 -19.24 1.02 -0.33
C PHE A 275 -20.31 1.14 0.76
N GLU A 276 -20.54 0.10 1.55
CA GLU A 276 -21.52 0.11 2.64
C GLU A 276 -21.14 1.08 3.74
N HIS A 277 -19.91 0.95 4.28
CA HIS A 277 -19.44 1.76 5.40
C HIS A 277 -18.94 3.14 4.93
N GLY A 278 -18.28 3.22 3.77
CA GLY A 278 -17.79 4.46 3.19
C GLY A 278 -18.91 5.45 2.80
N ALA A 279 -20.10 4.95 2.48
CA ALA A 279 -21.28 5.79 2.23
C ALA A 279 -21.66 6.70 3.40
N ALA A 280 -21.26 6.38 4.64
CA ALA A 280 -21.48 7.22 5.81
C ALA A 280 -20.50 8.41 5.88
N LEU A 281 -19.36 8.32 5.18
CA LEU A 281 -18.32 9.35 5.11
C LEU A 281 -18.44 10.23 3.86
N GLU A 282 -19.33 9.85 2.95
CA GLU A 282 -19.51 10.59 1.69
C GLU A 282 -20.32 11.86 1.93
N ALA A 283 -19.76 12.99 1.48
CA ALA A 283 -20.36 14.30 1.65
C ALA A 283 -21.53 14.56 0.69
N ASP A 284 -21.51 13.95 -0.51
CA ASP A 284 -22.58 14.06 -1.48
C ASP A 284 -23.68 13.02 -1.19
N PRO A 285 -24.91 13.46 -0.82
CA PRO A 285 -26.01 12.55 -0.51
C PRO A 285 -26.43 11.65 -1.69
N GLU A 286 -26.30 12.13 -2.93
CA GLU A 286 -26.60 11.33 -4.14
C GLU A 286 -25.61 10.18 -4.25
N VAL A 287 -24.32 10.46 -4.11
CA VAL A 287 -23.26 9.46 -4.16
C VAL A 287 -23.38 8.47 -2.99
N ALA A 288 -23.63 8.96 -1.78
CA ALA A 288 -23.84 8.13 -0.60
C ALA A 288 -25.03 7.15 -0.78
N ALA A 289 -26.14 7.63 -1.37
CA ALA A 289 -27.29 6.79 -1.68
C ALA A 289 -26.95 5.75 -2.77
N ALA A 290 -26.25 6.16 -3.82
CA ALA A 290 -25.84 5.30 -4.90
C ALA A 290 -24.87 4.19 -4.44
N MET A 291 -23.91 4.51 -3.57
CA MET A 291 -23.00 3.54 -2.97
C MET A 291 -23.78 2.42 -2.23
N ARG A 292 -24.78 2.78 -1.42
CA ARG A 292 -25.64 1.79 -0.74
C ARG A 292 -26.49 0.99 -1.72
N ALA A 293 -26.99 1.64 -2.80
CA ALA A 293 -27.80 0.98 -3.82
C ALA A 293 -26.99 -0.07 -4.60
N VAL A 294 -25.76 0.24 -5.02
CA VAL A 294 -24.87 -0.70 -5.71
C VAL A 294 -24.53 -1.93 -4.86
N VAL A 295 -24.37 -1.76 -3.54
CA VAL A 295 -24.18 -2.91 -2.62
C VAL A 295 -25.41 -3.82 -2.61
N LYS A 296 -26.60 -3.23 -2.60
CA LYS A 296 -27.87 -3.96 -2.57
C LYS A 296 -28.17 -4.63 -3.91
N ASP A 297 -27.96 -3.90 -5.02
CA ASP A 297 -28.19 -4.37 -6.37
C ASP A 297 -27.08 -3.84 -7.32
N PRO A 298 -26.05 -4.64 -7.59
CA PRO A 298 -24.97 -4.27 -8.52
C PRO A 298 -25.42 -4.08 -9.97
N THR A 299 -26.68 -4.43 -10.29
CA THR A 299 -27.25 -4.25 -11.64
C THR A 299 -28.05 -2.96 -11.80
N ASP A 300 -28.22 -2.17 -10.72
CA ASP A 300 -28.84 -0.84 -10.79
C ASP A 300 -27.98 0.12 -11.61
N ALA A 301 -28.29 0.24 -12.90
CA ALA A 301 -27.52 1.05 -13.83
C ALA A 301 -27.45 2.54 -13.44
N LYS A 302 -28.49 3.08 -12.74
CA LYS A 302 -28.47 4.47 -12.29
C LYS A 302 -27.49 4.66 -11.14
N ALA A 303 -27.55 3.80 -10.15
CA ALA A 303 -26.63 3.82 -9.02
C ALA A 303 -25.19 3.62 -9.48
N VAL A 304 -24.94 2.63 -10.36
CA VAL A 304 -23.63 2.37 -10.97
C VAL A 304 -23.09 3.62 -11.69
N ALA A 305 -23.93 4.28 -12.51
CA ALA A 305 -23.51 5.48 -13.24
C ALA A 305 -23.10 6.64 -12.30
N VAL A 306 -23.79 6.80 -11.17
CA VAL A 306 -23.44 7.82 -10.17
C VAL A 306 -22.11 7.49 -9.48
N VAL A 307 -21.94 6.24 -9.02
CA VAL A 307 -20.70 5.80 -8.34
C VAL A 307 -19.51 5.84 -9.30
N ALA A 308 -19.70 5.48 -10.56
CA ALA A 308 -18.66 5.43 -11.59
C ALA A 308 -18.19 6.83 -12.08
N ARG A 309 -18.83 7.93 -11.67
CA ARG A 309 -18.32 9.28 -11.93
C ARG A 309 -16.92 9.50 -11.32
N ASP A 310 -16.61 8.82 -10.22
CA ASP A 310 -15.28 8.76 -9.66
C ASP A 310 -14.51 7.55 -10.24
N PRO A 311 -13.37 7.77 -10.94
CA PRO A 311 -12.61 6.70 -11.57
C PRO A 311 -12.08 5.65 -10.57
N GLY A 312 -11.74 6.06 -9.34
CA GLY A 312 -11.28 5.14 -8.29
C GLY A 312 -12.41 4.20 -7.87
N ARG A 313 -13.60 4.73 -7.60
CA ARG A 313 -14.78 3.92 -7.26
C ARG A 313 -15.21 3.01 -8.42
N ASN A 314 -15.17 3.51 -9.66
CA ASN A 314 -15.42 2.69 -10.85
C ASN A 314 -14.43 1.52 -10.92
N SER A 315 -13.16 1.80 -10.69
CA SER A 315 -12.09 0.78 -10.68
C SER A 315 -12.28 -0.26 -9.57
N MET A 316 -12.85 0.08 -8.42
CA MET A 316 -13.15 -0.88 -7.35
C MET A 316 -14.34 -1.79 -7.67
N MET A 317 -15.23 -1.38 -8.58
CA MET A 317 -16.43 -2.16 -8.90
C MET A 317 -16.19 -3.23 -9.96
N ARG A 318 -15.19 -3.07 -10.84
CA ARG A 318 -15.02 -3.92 -12.03
C ARG A 318 -13.57 -4.02 -12.50
N THR A 319 -13.27 -5.00 -13.35
CA THR A 319 -12.05 -4.98 -14.17
C THR A 319 -12.08 -3.74 -15.06
N THR A 320 -10.95 -3.07 -15.20
CA THR A 320 -10.79 -1.89 -16.06
C THR A 320 -9.63 -2.08 -17.00
N CYS A 321 -9.81 -1.72 -18.28
CA CYS A 321 -8.77 -1.79 -19.30
C CYS A 321 -8.69 -0.46 -20.04
N VAL A 322 -7.47 0.00 -20.33
CA VAL A 322 -7.21 1.26 -21.03
C VAL A 322 -6.02 1.12 -21.97
N ALA A 323 -6.14 1.68 -23.19
CA ALA A 323 -5.01 1.78 -24.10
C ALA A 323 -4.02 2.83 -23.57
N THR A 324 -2.75 2.46 -23.40
CA THR A 324 -1.71 3.33 -22.87
C THR A 324 -0.65 3.72 -23.90
N MET A 325 -0.48 2.90 -24.95
CA MET A 325 0.49 3.17 -26.02
C MET A 325 -0.08 2.73 -27.37
N VAL A 326 0.27 3.46 -28.43
CA VAL A 326 -0.05 3.11 -29.83
C VAL A 326 1.16 3.41 -30.71
N GLU A 327 1.50 2.46 -31.58
CA GLU A 327 2.50 2.62 -32.63
C GLU A 327 1.91 2.13 -33.95
N ALA A 328 2.08 2.90 -35.03
CA ALA A 328 1.54 2.51 -36.34
C ALA A 328 2.24 3.18 -37.52
N GLY A 329 2.30 2.46 -38.64
CA GLY A 329 2.89 2.96 -39.87
C GLY A 329 4.43 3.03 -39.83
N HIS A 330 5.02 3.39 -40.99
CA HIS A 330 6.50 3.50 -41.12
C HIS A 330 6.92 4.62 -42.07
N ALA A 331 6.02 5.13 -42.90
CA ALA A 331 6.28 6.23 -43.82
C ALA A 331 4.98 6.98 -44.18
N PRO A 332 5.03 8.33 -44.40
CA PRO A 332 3.84 9.13 -44.65
C PRO A 332 3.15 8.82 -46.00
N ASN A 333 3.88 8.22 -46.95
CA ASN A 333 3.41 7.88 -48.30
C ASN A 333 3.19 6.38 -48.51
N ALA A 334 3.14 5.59 -47.43
CA ALA A 334 2.90 4.14 -47.46
C ALA A 334 1.67 3.76 -46.66
N LEU A 335 0.95 2.73 -47.12
CA LEU A 335 -0.06 2.07 -46.30
C LEU A 335 0.62 1.32 -45.15
N PRO A 336 0.07 1.37 -43.91
CA PRO A 336 0.71 0.78 -42.74
C PRO A 336 0.78 -0.74 -42.85
N GLN A 337 1.97 -1.30 -42.64
CA GLN A 337 2.18 -2.75 -42.57
C GLN A 337 1.89 -3.32 -41.20
N ARG A 338 1.89 -2.46 -40.16
CA ARG A 338 1.63 -2.84 -38.78
C ARG A 338 0.99 -1.68 -38.03
N ALA A 339 0.07 -2.02 -37.13
CA ALA A 339 -0.40 -1.16 -36.06
C ALA A 339 -0.44 -1.97 -34.77
N ARG A 340 0.00 -1.39 -33.66
CA ARG A 340 0.11 -2.04 -32.36
C ARG A 340 -0.34 -1.11 -31.25
N ALA A 341 -1.04 -1.64 -30.24
CA ALA A 341 -1.37 -0.93 -29.03
C ALA A 341 -0.98 -1.75 -27.80
N ASN A 342 -0.59 -1.07 -26.74
CA ASN A 342 -0.59 -1.62 -25.39
C ASN A 342 -1.92 -1.30 -24.72
N VAL A 343 -2.58 -2.32 -24.18
CA VAL A 343 -3.79 -2.19 -23.35
C VAL A 343 -3.46 -2.67 -21.96
N ASN A 344 -3.40 -1.74 -21.00
CA ASN A 344 -3.23 -2.07 -19.59
C ASN A 344 -4.58 -2.40 -18.96
N CYS A 345 -4.67 -3.55 -18.33
CA CYS A 345 -5.83 -3.95 -17.54
C CYS A 345 -5.48 -4.03 -16.06
N ARG A 346 -6.40 -3.55 -15.23
CA ARG A 346 -6.44 -3.78 -13.79
C ARG A 346 -7.58 -4.74 -13.51
N ILE A 347 -7.25 -6.00 -13.33
CA ILE A 347 -8.18 -7.13 -13.26
C ILE A 347 -8.61 -7.33 -11.81
N LEU A 348 -9.90 -7.61 -11.58
CA LEU A 348 -10.37 -7.93 -10.23
C LEU A 348 -9.66 -9.19 -9.69
N PRO A 349 -9.34 -9.24 -8.37
CA PRO A 349 -8.69 -10.38 -7.76
C PRO A 349 -9.51 -11.68 -7.95
N GLY A 350 -8.82 -12.78 -8.17
CA GLY A 350 -9.42 -14.09 -8.46
C GLY A 350 -9.79 -14.34 -9.91
N ASN A 351 -9.67 -13.35 -10.80
CA ASN A 351 -9.91 -13.52 -12.23
C ASN A 351 -8.61 -13.84 -12.97
N ASP A 352 -8.69 -14.77 -13.94
CA ASP A 352 -7.58 -15.19 -14.75
C ASP A 352 -7.31 -14.17 -15.88
N PRO A 353 -6.07 -13.64 -16.02
CA PRO A 353 -5.68 -12.77 -17.14
C PRO A 353 -5.91 -13.38 -18.53
N VAL A 354 -5.83 -14.71 -18.67
CA VAL A 354 -6.11 -15.40 -19.95
C VAL A 354 -7.58 -15.26 -20.32
N VAL A 355 -8.49 -15.38 -19.34
CA VAL A 355 -9.94 -15.18 -19.57
C VAL A 355 -10.23 -13.72 -19.95
N VAL A 356 -9.52 -12.75 -19.36
CA VAL A 356 -9.66 -11.33 -19.72
C VAL A 356 -9.15 -11.09 -21.14
N ARG A 357 -8.04 -11.70 -21.59
CA ARG A 357 -7.59 -11.67 -22.99
C ARG A 357 -8.69 -12.13 -23.95
N ASP A 358 -9.33 -13.26 -23.64
CA ASP A 358 -10.38 -13.82 -24.49
C ASP A 358 -11.64 -12.92 -24.52
N GLN A 359 -11.90 -12.23 -23.41
CA GLN A 359 -12.96 -11.21 -23.37
C GLN A 359 -12.59 -9.98 -24.20
N LEU A 360 -11.32 -9.51 -24.14
CA LEU A 360 -10.83 -8.43 -25.01
C LEU A 360 -11.01 -8.77 -26.50
N ALA A 361 -10.72 -10.03 -26.89
CA ALA A 361 -10.93 -10.48 -28.29
C ALA A 361 -12.40 -10.37 -28.71
N LYS A 362 -13.34 -10.70 -27.83
CA LYS A 362 -14.79 -10.53 -28.09
C LYS A 362 -15.20 -9.06 -28.19
N ILE A 363 -14.64 -8.20 -27.35
CA ILE A 363 -14.93 -6.76 -27.33
C ILE A 363 -14.41 -6.11 -28.61
N VAL A 364 -13.15 -6.39 -28.95
CA VAL A 364 -12.50 -5.86 -30.15
C VAL A 364 -13.19 -6.34 -31.42
N ALA A 365 -13.74 -7.57 -31.42
CA ALA A 365 -14.59 -8.15 -32.46
C ALA A 365 -14.00 -8.01 -33.90
N ASP A 366 -12.69 -8.16 -34.02
CA ASP A 366 -11.96 -8.12 -35.28
C ASP A 366 -10.88 -9.21 -35.33
N PRO A 367 -11.07 -10.26 -36.17
CA PRO A 367 -10.12 -11.37 -36.24
C PRO A 367 -8.74 -10.99 -36.79
N ALA A 368 -8.60 -9.83 -37.45
CA ALA A 368 -7.31 -9.32 -37.89
C ALA A 368 -6.46 -8.81 -36.71
N ILE A 369 -7.05 -8.50 -35.57
CA ILE A 369 -6.35 -8.05 -34.37
C ILE A 369 -5.93 -9.25 -33.54
N LYS A 370 -4.64 -9.54 -33.49
CA LYS A 370 -4.06 -10.54 -32.58
C LYS A 370 -3.87 -9.93 -31.21
N ILE A 371 -4.41 -10.59 -30.17
CA ILE A 371 -4.25 -10.17 -28.77
C ILE A 371 -3.37 -11.18 -28.03
N THR A 372 -2.29 -10.69 -27.44
CA THR A 372 -1.36 -11.51 -26.65
C THR A 372 -1.08 -10.86 -25.30
N LEU A 373 -0.76 -11.67 -24.28
CA LEU A 373 -0.21 -11.16 -23.04
C LEU A 373 1.17 -10.57 -23.32
N ALA A 374 1.45 -9.40 -22.78
CA ALA A 374 2.75 -8.74 -22.96
C ALA A 374 3.85 -9.37 -22.09
N GLN A 375 3.45 -10.09 -21.03
CA GLN A 375 4.31 -10.78 -20.07
C GLN A 375 3.62 -12.04 -19.55
N GLU A 376 4.37 -12.91 -18.90
CA GLU A 376 3.77 -14.02 -18.14
C GLU A 376 2.88 -13.45 -17.02
N PRO A 377 1.67 -13.97 -16.85
CA PRO A 377 0.80 -13.50 -15.80
C PRO A 377 1.29 -13.92 -14.41
N ASP A 378 1.15 -13.04 -13.43
CA ASP A 378 1.27 -13.44 -12.04
C ASP A 378 0.23 -14.53 -11.71
N PRO A 379 0.52 -15.40 -10.74
CA PRO A 379 -0.46 -16.38 -10.28
C PRO A 379 -1.77 -15.73 -9.84
N VAL A 380 -2.90 -16.38 -10.11
CA VAL A 380 -4.21 -15.88 -9.73
C VAL A 380 -4.28 -15.73 -8.20
N SER A 381 -4.50 -14.51 -7.75
CA SER A 381 -4.58 -14.15 -6.33
C SER A 381 -6.03 -13.90 -5.93
N PRO A 382 -6.68 -14.80 -5.16
CA PRO A 382 -8.03 -14.56 -4.67
C PRO A 382 -8.04 -13.50 -3.56
N PRO A 383 -9.14 -12.74 -3.37
CA PRO A 383 -9.26 -11.83 -2.25
C PRO A 383 -9.25 -12.61 -0.92
N PRO A 384 -8.44 -12.20 0.08
CA PRO A 384 -8.42 -12.88 1.36
C PRO A 384 -9.72 -12.66 2.16
N PRO A 385 -10.20 -13.66 2.94
CA PRO A 385 -11.47 -13.58 3.63
C PRO A 385 -11.43 -12.62 4.83
N LEU A 386 -12.44 -11.77 4.98
CA LEU A 386 -12.61 -10.86 6.12
C LEU A 386 -13.30 -11.59 7.31
N SER A 387 -12.60 -12.54 7.91
CA SER A 387 -13.12 -13.33 9.03
C SER A 387 -13.12 -12.54 10.36
N PRO A 388 -13.95 -12.95 11.36
CA PRO A 388 -13.89 -12.39 12.70
C PRO A 388 -12.51 -12.50 13.36
N ALA A 389 -11.73 -13.54 13.02
CA ALA A 389 -10.36 -13.72 13.52
C ALA A 389 -9.38 -12.63 13.00
N ILE A 390 -9.65 -12.09 11.82
CA ILE A 390 -8.88 -10.98 11.23
C ILE A 390 -9.44 -9.63 11.69
N MET A 391 -10.75 -9.44 11.58
CA MET A 391 -11.38 -8.15 11.89
C MET A 391 -11.42 -7.83 13.38
N GLY A 392 -11.65 -8.83 14.23
CA GLY A 392 -11.89 -8.65 15.68
C GLY A 392 -10.74 -7.97 16.42
N PRO A 393 -9.49 -8.50 16.38
CA PRO A 393 -8.35 -7.89 17.06
C PRO A 393 -8.07 -6.45 16.57
N ALA A 394 -8.10 -6.22 15.25
CA ALA A 394 -7.88 -4.90 14.69
C ALA A 394 -8.97 -3.91 15.10
N THR A 395 -10.24 -4.30 15.05
CA THR A 395 -11.37 -3.47 15.52
C THR A 395 -11.25 -3.14 17.00
N LYS A 396 -10.86 -4.11 17.83
CA LYS A 396 -10.68 -3.94 19.28
C LYS A 396 -9.63 -2.87 19.59
N VAL A 397 -8.48 -2.92 18.91
CA VAL A 397 -7.41 -1.94 19.11
C VAL A 397 -7.81 -0.58 18.54
N ALA A 398 -8.39 -0.55 17.34
CA ALA A 398 -8.85 0.67 16.69
C ALA A 398 -9.88 1.42 17.56
N SER A 399 -10.89 0.72 18.09
CA SER A 399 -11.92 1.31 18.96
C SER A 399 -11.35 1.87 20.26
N LYS A 400 -10.26 1.27 20.79
CA LYS A 400 -9.57 1.77 21.98
C LYS A 400 -8.72 3.02 21.68
N MET A 401 -8.02 3.03 20.54
CA MET A 401 -7.13 4.14 20.17
C MET A 401 -7.88 5.34 19.59
N TRP A 402 -8.91 5.05 18.81
CA TRP A 402 -9.71 6.05 18.09
C TRP A 402 -11.21 5.75 18.25
N PRO A 403 -11.80 6.07 19.42
CA PRO A 403 -13.22 5.81 19.66
C PRO A 403 -14.12 6.46 18.61
N GLY A 404 -15.00 5.64 18.00
CA GLY A 404 -15.93 6.09 16.97
C GLY A 404 -15.35 6.21 15.57
N LEU A 405 -14.04 5.94 15.36
CA LEU A 405 -13.43 5.95 14.04
C LEU A 405 -13.96 4.78 13.21
N PRO A 406 -14.47 5.00 11.99
CA PRO A 406 -14.86 3.93 11.08
C PRO A 406 -13.66 3.06 10.70
N PHE A 407 -13.83 1.72 10.80
CA PHE A 407 -12.85 0.75 10.33
C PHE A 407 -13.44 0.05 9.10
N ILE A 408 -12.87 0.32 7.93
CA ILE A 408 -13.48 0.05 6.62
C ILE A 408 -12.63 -0.94 5.83
N PRO A 409 -13.20 -2.06 5.37
CA PRO A 409 -12.55 -2.90 4.37
C PRO A 409 -12.31 -2.15 3.06
N ALA A 410 -11.21 -2.45 2.40
CA ALA A 410 -10.86 -1.84 1.12
C ALA A 410 -10.17 -2.87 0.21
N MET A 411 -10.21 -2.59 -1.09
CA MET A 411 -9.43 -3.29 -2.11
C MET A 411 -8.52 -2.27 -2.78
N SER A 412 -7.24 -2.59 -2.93
CA SER A 412 -6.33 -1.75 -3.71
C SER A 412 -6.62 -1.85 -5.19
N THR A 413 -6.53 -0.73 -5.89
CA THR A 413 -6.52 -0.68 -7.36
C THR A 413 -5.10 -0.83 -7.93
N GLY A 414 -4.07 -0.71 -7.07
CA GLY A 414 -2.68 -1.07 -7.31
C GLY A 414 -2.42 -2.55 -7.02
N ALA A 415 -1.15 -2.91 -6.92
CA ALA A 415 -0.69 -4.24 -6.54
C ALA A 415 0.45 -4.09 -5.52
N THR A 416 0.63 -5.10 -4.67
CA THR A 416 1.71 -5.20 -3.69
C THR A 416 2.31 -6.61 -3.73
N ASP A 417 3.32 -6.89 -2.92
CA ASP A 417 3.82 -8.24 -2.71
C ASP A 417 2.74 -9.22 -2.18
N GLY A 418 1.64 -8.68 -1.66
CA GLY A 418 0.48 -9.45 -1.22
C GLY A 418 -0.12 -10.35 -2.31
N ARG A 419 0.02 -9.99 -3.60
CA ARG A 419 -0.45 -10.83 -4.71
C ARG A 419 0.21 -12.20 -4.74
N PHE A 420 1.51 -12.26 -4.46
CA PHE A 420 2.27 -13.51 -4.47
C PHE A 420 1.94 -14.40 -3.26
N THR A 421 1.84 -13.81 -2.06
CA THR A 421 1.52 -14.53 -0.84
C THR A 421 0.08 -15.04 -0.84
N ASN A 422 -0.90 -14.24 -1.30
CA ASN A 422 -2.28 -14.68 -1.49
C ASN A 422 -2.37 -15.85 -2.49
N ALA A 423 -1.67 -15.75 -3.62
CA ALA A 423 -1.64 -16.81 -4.63
C ALA A 423 -0.99 -18.10 -4.09
N ALA A 424 -0.04 -17.98 -3.17
CA ALA A 424 0.59 -19.12 -2.48
C ALA A 424 -0.27 -19.68 -1.32
N GLY A 425 -1.50 -19.17 -1.13
CA GLY A 425 -2.40 -19.63 -0.08
C GLY A 425 -2.14 -19.04 1.30
N ILE A 426 -1.41 -17.91 1.38
CA ILE A 426 -1.18 -17.15 2.61
C ILE A 426 -2.04 -15.88 2.53
N PRO A 427 -3.25 -15.85 3.12
CA PRO A 427 -4.12 -14.68 3.10
C PRO A 427 -3.38 -13.45 3.61
N THR A 428 -3.28 -12.40 2.79
CA THR A 428 -2.48 -11.22 3.08
C THR A 428 -3.34 -9.98 3.15
N TYR A 429 -3.18 -9.22 4.24
CA TYR A 429 -3.97 -8.03 4.54
C TYR A 429 -3.08 -6.81 4.66
N GLY A 430 -3.45 -5.72 4.00
CA GLY A 430 -2.85 -4.41 4.26
C GLY A 430 -3.45 -3.81 5.54
N LEU A 431 -2.63 -3.66 6.58
CA LEU A 431 -3.07 -3.11 7.86
C LEU A 431 -1.89 -2.42 8.57
N SER A 432 -1.86 -1.10 8.57
CA SER A 432 -0.74 -0.35 9.11
C SER A 432 -1.09 0.59 10.27
N GLY A 433 -2.30 1.15 10.30
CA GLY A 433 -2.65 2.26 11.18
C GLY A 433 -1.97 3.58 10.78
N LEU A 434 -1.24 3.61 9.68
CA LEU A 434 -0.65 4.81 9.08
C LEU A 434 -1.73 5.51 8.26
N MET A 435 -2.04 6.76 8.62
CA MET A 435 -3.11 7.52 7.98
C MET A 435 -2.51 8.64 7.14
N ALA A 436 -2.86 8.66 5.85
CA ALA A 436 -2.40 9.70 4.93
C ALA A 436 -3.27 10.97 5.05
N PRO A 437 -2.67 12.17 4.93
CA PRO A 437 -3.43 13.41 4.81
C PRO A 437 -4.17 13.47 3.46
N PRO A 438 -5.14 14.39 3.29
CA PRO A 438 -5.93 14.48 2.06
C PRO A 438 -5.09 14.67 0.78
N GLU A 439 -3.97 15.39 0.88
CA GLU A 439 -3.03 15.59 -0.22
C GLU A 439 -2.11 14.39 -0.50
N GLY A 440 -2.18 13.35 0.32
CA GLY A 440 -1.33 12.16 0.22
C GLY A 440 0.08 12.32 0.81
N ASN A 441 0.85 11.23 0.73
CA ASN A 441 2.23 11.16 1.26
C ASN A 441 3.29 11.44 0.20
N ASN A 442 2.90 11.71 -1.05
CA ASN A 442 3.80 11.81 -2.22
C ASN A 442 4.63 10.52 -2.45
N ALA A 443 4.12 9.35 -2.07
CA ALA A 443 4.74 8.08 -2.46
C ALA A 443 4.96 8.05 -3.98
N HIS A 444 6.11 7.54 -4.45
CA HIS A 444 6.60 7.60 -5.84
C HIS A 444 6.84 9.02 -6.39
N GLY A 445 6.40 10.07 -5.69
CA GLY A 445 6.58 11.46 -6.08
C GLY A 445 7.83 12.12 -5.49
N LEU A 446 7.93 13.43 -5.69
CA LEU A 446 8.96 14.26 -5.08
C LEU A 446 8.62 14.60 -3.63
N ASN A 447 9.65 14.72 -2.79
CA ASN A 447 9.48 15.10 -1.38
C ASN A 447 8.47 14.19 -0.64
N GLU A 448 8.61 12.89 -0.81
CA GLU A 448 7.83 11.89 -0.07
C GLU A 448 7.92 12.16 1.43
N LYS A 449 6.78 12.04 2.12
CA LYS A 449 6.67 12.41 3.53
C LYS A 449 5.72 11.51 4.31
N ILE A 450 5.95 11.43 5.61
CA ILE A 450 4.99 10.86 6.55
C ILE A 450 4.84 11.78 7.76
N GLN A 451 3.60 11.98 8.23
CA GLN A 451 3.37 12.76 9.45
C GLN A 451 3.95 12.00 10.66
N VAL A 452 4.77 12.66 11.48
CA VAL A 452 5.39 12.05 12.66
C VAL A 452 4.35 11.44 13.59
N LYS A 453 3.26 12.15 13.83
CA LYS A 453 2.16 11.67 14.68
C LYS A 453 1.54 10.38 14.16
N THR A 454 1.22 10.30 12.87
CA THR A 454 0.61 9.09 12.29
C THR A 454 1.58 7.91 12.30
N LEU A 455 2.87 8.15 12.12
CA LEU A 455 3.91 7.11 12.25
C LEU A 455 3.94 6.52 13.67
N MET A 456 3.88 7.39 14.70
CA MET A 456 3.87 6.94 16.10
C MET A 456 2.55 6.27 16.48
N ASP A 457 1.43 6.73 15.96
CA ASP A 457 0.12 6.10 16.15
C ASP A 457 0.08 4.71 15.49
N GLY A 458 0.56 4.58 14.25
CA GLY A 458 0.67 3.29 13.54
C GLY A 458 1.60 2.32 14.26
N ARG A 459 2.75 2.80 14.77
CA ARG A 459 3.66 2.04 15.61
C ARG A 459 2.96 1.44 16.84
N LYS A 460 2.15 2.25 17.53
CA LYS A 460 1.38 1.82 18.69
C LYS A 460 0.27 0.86 18.30
N PHE A 461 -0.44 1.14 17.21
CA PHE A 461 -1.53 0.31 16.71
C PHE A 461 -1.04 -1.09 16.33
N LEU A 462 -0.01 -1.18 15.49
CA LEU A 462 0.55 -2.46 15.06
C LEU A 462 1.17 -3.25 16.21
N TYR A 463 1.79 -2.58 17.20
CA TYR A 463 2.28 -3.26 18.38
C TYR A 463 1.16 -4.00 19.14
N GLU A 464 0.04 -3.35 19.38
CA GLU A 464 -1.09 -3.95 20.11
C GLU A 464 -1.82 -5.01 19.27
N VAL A 465 -2.06 -4.72 18.00
CA VAL A 465 -2.79 -5.63 17.09
C VAL A 465 -2.02 -6.94 16.88
N VAL A 466 -0.72 -6.87 16.61
CA VAL A 466 0.12 -8.06 16.39
C VAL A 466 0.17 -8.93 17.66
N LYS A 467 0.22 -8.31 18.86
CA LYS A 467 0.12 -9.07 20.12
C LYS A 467 -1.19 -9.85 20.24
N LEU A 468 -2.34 -9.24 19.89
CA LEU A 468 -3.63 -9.91 19.94
C LEU A 468 -3.70 -11.06 18.93
N TYR A 469 -3.24 -10.85 17.70
CA TYR A 469 -3.19 -11.92 16.71
C TYR A 469 -2.26 -13.06 17.14
N ALA A 470 -1.12 -12.73 17.71
CA ALA A 470 -0.11 -13.70 18.16
C ALA A 470 -0.61 -14.57 19.33
N ASP A 471 -1.46 -14.03 20.20
CA ASP A 471 -2.07 -14.76 21.32
C ASP A 471 -3.35 -15.49 20.93
N GLY A 472 -3.97 -15.17 19.77
CA GLY A 472 -5.24 -15.74 19.32
C GLY A 472 -6.43 -15.27 20.15
N LYS A 473 -6.43 -13.98 20.57
CA LYS A 473 -7.43 -13.34 21.42
C LYS A 473 -8.30 -12.36 20.66
#